data_4e4cc9dcfc642a706cfd403d9ce837dc
#
_entry.id   4e4cc9dcfc642a706cfd403d9ce837dc
#
_cell.length_a   1.000
_cell.length_b   1.000
_cell.length_c   1.000
_cell.angle_alpha   90.00
_cell.angle_beta   90.00
_cell.angle_gamma   90.00
#
_symmetry.space_group_name_H-M   'P 1'
#
loop_
_entity.id
_entity.type
_entity.pdbx_description
1 polymer ?
#
loop_
_entity_poly.entity_id
_entity_poly.type
_entity_poly.pdbx_seq_one_letter_code
_entity_poly.pdbx_strand_id
1 'polypeptide(L)'
;MVVVGANHVIEGLDDAMADMGIGEEKSIEIPAEKAFGPRNPKLITTVPLREFSKQGIMPRPGMRLEIGESWATVKNVSSGRVTLDFNHTLAGRTLIYDLKVLREVSDAKEQLSGLIDLHFRTFEFKNSNIEIDEEGNAKLNIPGIKKEVCDAIKAILEEEAGKYIPEIKSIEVSS
;
A
#
# COMPACT_ATOMS: atom_id res chain seq x y z
N MET A 1 -7.48 8.27 3.63
CA MET A 1 -7.45 9.28 2.55
C MET A 1 -6.70 8.71 1.37
N VAL A 2 -6.97 9.17 0.13
CA VAL A 2 -6.27 8.75 -1.11
C VAL A 2 -6.00 10.01 -1.91
N VAL A 3 -4.83 10.09 -2.55
CA VAL A 3 -4.51 11.13 -3.54
C VAL A 3 -4.84 10.54 -4.90
N VAL A 4 -5.83 11.08 -5.58
CA VAL A 4 -6.29 10.64 -6.90
C VAL A 4 -5.24 11.01 -7.94
N GLY A 5 -4.89 10.08 -8.84
CA GLY A 5 -3.86 10.26 -9.86
C GLY A 5 -2.42 10.02 -9.38
N ALA A 6 -2.24 9.63 -8.10
CA ALA A 6 -0.92 9.37 -7.53
C ALA A 6 -0.48 7.89 -7.57
N ASN A 7 -1.29 7.02 -8.11
CA ASN A 7 -1.08 5.56 -8.11
C ASN A 7 -0.87 4.97 -6.69
N HIS A 8 -1.46 5.58 -5.67
CA HIS A 8 -1.44 5.07 -4.29
C HIS A 8 -2.35 3.86 -4.11
N VAL A 9 -3.21 3.61 -5.07
CA VAL A 9 -4.11 2.45 -5.17
C VAL A 9 -3.92 1.78 -6.53
N ILE A 10 -4.61 0.66 -6.77
CA ILE A 10 -4.55 -0.01 -8.08
C ILE A 10 -5.10 0.90 -9.19
N GLU A 11 -4.50 0.83 -10.38
CA GLU A 11 -4.77 1.73 -11.52
C GLU A 11 -6.27 1.89 -11.82
N GLY A 12 -7.01 0.76 -11.90
CA GLY A 12 -8.44 0.83 -12.20
C GLY A 12 -9.30 1.51 -11.13
N LEU A 13 -8.81 1.55 -9.87
CA LEU A 13 -9.48 2.25 -8.79
C LEU A 13 -9.17 3.76 -8.85
N ASP A 14 -7.92 4.10 -9.16
CA ASP A 14 -7.47 5.49 -9.32
C ASP A 14 -8.18 6.17 -10.49
N ASP A 15 -8.24 5.51 -11.65
CA ASP A 15 -9.01 5.94 -12.82
C ASP A 15 -10.49 6.21 -12.48
N ALA A 16 -11.11 5.27 -11.76
CA ALA A 16 -12.54 5.40 -11.44
C ALA A 16 -12.83 6.55 -10.48
N MET A 17 -11.94 6.81 -9.51
CA MET A 17 -12.11 7.90 -8.56
C MET A 17 -11.91 9.27 -9.21
N ALA A 18 -11.08 9.37 -10.25
CA ALA A 18 -10.85 10.62 -10.99
C ALA A 18 -12.13 11.16 -11.64
N ASP A 19 -13.05 10.26 -12.01
CA ASP A 19 -14.31 10.60 -12.69
C ASP A 19 -15.50 10.78 -11.71
N MET A 20 -15.28 10.57 -10.39
CA MET A 20 -16.37 10.59 -9.40
C MET A 20 -16.50 11.94 -8.70
N GLY A 21 -17.76 12.40 -8.54
CA GLY A 21 -18.10 13.57 -7.75
C GLY A 21 -18.28 13.30 -6.24
N ILE A 22 -18.23 14.37 -5.45
CA ILE A 22 -18.46 14.29 -3.99
C ILE A 22 -19.87 13.74 -3.72
N GLY A 23 -19.97 12.75 -2.85
CA GLY A 23 -21.20 12.07 -2.47
C GLY A 23 -21.63 10.97 -3.46
N GLU A 24 -20.93 10.80 -4.57
CA GLU A 24 -21.23 9.76 -5.55
C GLU A 24 -20.89 8.38 -5.02
N GLU A 25 -21.76 7.42 -5.30
CA GLU A 25 -21.57 6.00 -5.03
C GLU A 25 -21.56 5.23 -6.36
N LYS A 26 -20.56 4.34 -6.54
CA LYS A 26 -20.42 3.58 -7.77
C LYS A 26 -19.86 2.19 -7.49
N SER A 27 -20.46 1.16 -8.07
CA SER A 27 -19.87 -0.17 -8.14
C SER A 27 -19.12 -0.32 -9.45
N ILE A 28 -17.85 -0.74 -9.37
CA ILE A 28 -16.98 -0.86 -10.54
C ILE A 28 -16.33 -2.25 -10.59
N GLU A 29 -16.15 -2.74 -11.81
CA GLU A 29 -15.38 -3.95 -12.08
C GLU A 29 -14.01 -3.57 -12.61
N ILE A 30 -12.95 -4.03 -11.94
CA ILE A 30 -11.56 -3.77 -12.31
C ILE A 30 -10.96 -5.07 -12.82
N PRO A 31 -10.59 -5.17 -14.10
CA PRO A 31 -9.96 -6.35 -14.65
C PRO A 31 -8.55 -6.54 -14.07
N ALA A 32 -8.06 -7.77 -14.16
CA ALA A 32 -6.78 -8.15 -13.55
C ALA A 32 -5.61 -7.25 -14.00
N GLU A 33 -5.61 -6.82 -15.25
CA GLU A 33 -4.56 -5.98 -15.86
C GLU A 33 -4.44 -4.62 -15.17
N LYS A 34 -5.57 -4.06 -14.73
CA LYS A 34 -5.65 -2.78 -14.00
C LYS A 34 -5.69 -2.94 -12.48
N ALA A 35 -5.45 -4.16 -11.98
CA ALA A 35 -5.44 -4.49 -10.55
C ALA A 35 -4.10 -5.15 -10.15
N PHE A 36 -4.09 -6.46 -9.91
CA PHE A 36 -2.91 -7.20 -9.47
C PHE A 36 -2.22 -7.98 -10.60
N GLY A 37 -2.52 -7.64 -11.83
CA GLY A 37 -1.98 -8.26 -13.03
C GLY A 37 -2.54 -9.67 -13.33
N PRO A 38 -2.27 -10.18 -14.53
CA PRO A 38 -2.63 -11.54 -14.91
C PRO A 38 -1.82 -12.54 -14.09
N ARG A 39 -2.36 -13.75 -13.94
CA ARG A 39 -1.65 -14.85 -13.27
C ARG A 39 -0.49 -15.33 -14.14
N ASN A 40 0.73 -15.32 -13.59
CA ASN A 40 1.94 -15.75 -14.26
C ASN A 40 2.23 -17.24 -13.96
N PRO A 41 2.14 -18.15 -14.97
CA PRO A 41 2.45 -19.56 -14.78
C PRO A 41 3.91 -19.82 -14.36
N LYS A 42 4.85 -18.93 -14.71
CA LYS A 42 6.26 -19.06 -14.33
C LYS A 42 6.50 -18.89 -12.82
N LEU A 43 5.55 -18.29 -12.11
CA LEU A 43 5.55 -18.15 -10.66
C LEU A 43 4.94 -19.38 -9.95
N ILE A 44 4.61 -20.43 -10.69
CA ILE A 44 4.15 -21.70 -10.14
C ILE A 44 5.28 -22.70 -10.27
N THR A 45 5.76 -23.21 -9.13
CA THR A 45 6.86 -24.17 -9.08
C THR A 45 6.51 -25.41 -8.28
N THR A 46 7.26 -26.47 -8.47
CA THR A 46 7.06 -27.72 -7.75
C THR A 46 8.33 -28.13 -7.02
N VAL A 47 8.23 -28.35 -5.72
CA VAL A 47 9.33 -28.69 -4.82
C VAL A 47 9.08 -30.07 -4.22
N PRO A 48 10.11 -30.90 -4.01
CA PRO A 48 9.94 -32.18 -3.33
C PRO A 48 9.44 -32.01 -1.89
N LEU A 49 8.45 -32.80 -1.47
CA LEU A 49 7.88 -32.74 -0.11
C LEU A 49 8.93 -32.96 0.98
N ARG A 50 9.97 -33.74 0.68
CA ARG A 50 11.07 -33.99 1.61
C ARG A 50 11.80 -32.73 2.09
N GLU A 51 11.85 -31.67 1.26
CA GLU A 51 12.52 -30.43 1.66
C GLU A 51 11.77 -29.70 2.79
N PHE A 52 10.44 -29.81 2.81
CA PHE A 52 9.59 -29.31 3.89
C PHE A 52 9.67 -30.21 5.13
N SER A 53 9.67 -31.51 4.92
CA SER A 53 9.77 -32.49 6.03
C SER A 53 11.08 -32.33 6.81
N LYS A 54 12.20 -32.01 6.15
CA LYS A 54 13.49 -31.72 6.82
C LYS A 54 13.41 -30.53 7.76
N GLN A 55 12.52 -29.58 7.48
CA GLN A 55 12.28 -28.38 8.28
C GLN A 55 11.12 -28.55 9.28
N GLY A 56 10.57 -29.76 9.39
CA GLY A 56 9.43 -30.03 10.26
C GLY A 56 8.11 -29.44 9.76
N ILE A 57 8.05 -29.00 8.50
CA ILE A 57 6.86 -28.37 7.91
C ILE A 57 6.04 -29.46 7.20
N MET A 58 4.73 -29.51 7.48
CA MET A 58 3.75 -30.33 6.78
C MET A 58 2.87 -29.44 5.90
N PRO A 59 3.22 -29.21 4.63
CA PRO A 59 2.46 -28.34 3.76
C PRO A 59 1.08 -28.94 3.43
N ARG A 60 0.06 -28.07 3.44
CA ARG A 60 -1.32 -28.40 3.06
C ARG A 60 -1.83 -27.43 2.01
N PRO A 61 -2.69 -27.84 1.08
CA PRO A 61 -3.31 -26.93 0.13
C PRO A 61 -3.95 -25.71 0.83
N GLY A 62 -3.71 -24.51 0.30
CA GLY A 62 -4.15 -23.24 0.88
C GLY A 62 -3.19 -22.63 1.91
N MET A 63 -2.21 -23.37 2.42
CA MET A 63 -1.23 -22.86 3.38
C MET A 63 -0.31 -21.84 2.71
N ARG A 64 -0.03 -20.70 3.39
CA ARG A 64 1.00 -19.73 2.98
C ARG A 64 2.30 -20.05 3.70
N LEU A 65 3.37 -20.08 2.93
CA LEU A 65 4.72 -20.38 3.40
C LEU A 65 5.66 -19.28 2.94
N GLU A 66 6.56 -18.89 3.82
CA GLU A 66 7.68 -18.05 3.47
C GLU A 66 8.81 -18.92 2.92
N ILE A 67 9.24 -18.65 1.69
CA ILE A 67 10.27 -19.38 0.97
C ILE A 67 11.33 -18.38 0.51
N GLY A 68 12.45 -18.33 1.23
CA GLY A 68 13.42 -17.24 1.08
C GLY A 68 12.80 -15.91 1.49
N GLU A 69 12.88 -14.92 0.62
CA GLU A 69 12.29 -13.57 0.86
C GLU A 69 10.86 -13.42 0.28
N SER A 70 10.26 -14.53 -0.18
CA SER A 70 8.98 -14.49 -0.88
C SER A 70 7.92 -15.36 -0.22
N TRP A 71 6.66 -14.95 -0.32
CA TRP A 71 5.53 -15.73 0.13
C TRP A 71 4.96 -16.58 -0.99
N ALA A 72 4.72 -17.87 -0.72
CA ALA A 72 4.07 -18.79 -1.63
C ALA A 72 2.83 -19.41 -1.01
N THR A 73 1.81 -19.67 -1.84
CA THR A 73 0.64 -20.44 -1.44
C THR A 73 0.77 -21.89 -1.94
N VAL A 74 0.60 -22.85 -1.06
CA VAL A 74 0.55 -24.28 -1.43
C VAL A 74 -0.71 -24.53 -2.24
N LYS A 75 -0.58 -24.90 -3.50
CA LYS A 75 -1.72 -25.21 -4.39
C LYS A 75 -2.14 -26.67 -4.27
N ASN A 76 -1.16 -27.56 -4.24
CA ASN A 76 -1.39 -28.99 -4.18
C ASN A 76 -0.22 -29.72 -3.52
N VAL A 77 -0.51 -30.84 -2.87
CA VAL A 77 0.47 -31.77 -2.34
C VAL A 77 0.11 -33.15 -2.85
N SER A 78 0.88 -33.73 -3.74
CA SER A 78 0.65 -35.03 -4.32
C SER A 78 1.94 -35.71 -4.77
N SER A 79 1.97 -37.02 -4.75
CA SER A 79 3.08 -37.86 -5.26
C SER A 79 4.46 -37.44 -4.74
N GLY A 80 4.54 -37.05 -3.44
CA GLY A 80 5.80 -36.60 -2.82
C GLY A 80 6.28 -35.22 -3.30
N ARG A 81 5.42 -34.40 -3.90
CA ARG A 81 5.71 -33.07 -4.41
C ARG A 81 4.70 -32.06 -3.88
N VAL A 82 5.16 -30.81 -3.72
CA VAL A 82 4.39 -29.66 -3.31
C VAL A 82 4.41 -28.64 -4.44
N THR A 83 3.25 -28.29 -4.95
CA THR A 83 3.11 -27.20 -5.92
C THR A 83 2.90 -25.88 -5.18
N LEU A 84 3.80 -24.95 -5.38
CA LEU A 84 3.83 -23.62 -4.80
C LEU A 84 3.46 -22.57 -5.83
N ASP A 85 2.70 -21.60 -5.42
CA ASP A 85 2.28 -20.46 -6.23
C ASP A 85 2.72 -19.16 -5.57
N PHE A 86 3.63 -18.47 -6.21
CA PHE A 86 4.18 -17.18 -5.78
C PHE A 86 3.42 -15.98 -6.34
N ASN A 87 2.37 -16.20 -7.15
CA ASN A 87 1.53 -15.10 -7.61
C ASN A 87 0.83 -14.42 -6.43
N HIS A 88 0.54 -13.13 -6.62
CA HIS A 88 -0.37 -12.43 -5.71
C HIS A 88 -1.71 -13.18 -5.62
N THR A 89 -2.32 -13.24 -4.45
CA THR A 89 -3.55 -14.03 -4.22
C THR A 89 -4.73 -13.59 -5.09
N LEU A 90 -4.75 -12.32 -5.51
CA LEU A 90 -5.75 -11.72 -6.38
C LEU A 90 -5.32 -11.63 -7.86
N ALA A 91 -4.11 -12.08 -8.22
CA ALA A 91 -3.66 -12.10 -9.61
C ALA A 91 -4.59 -12.93 -10.51
N GLY A 92 -4.91 -12.39 -11.68
CA GLY A 92 -5.82 -13.00 -12.65
C GLY A 92 -7.30 -12.95 -12.27
N ARG A 93 -7.67 -12.13 -11.28
CA ARG A 93 -9.07 -11.94 -10.87
C ARG A 93 -9.56 -10.57 -11.26
N THR A 94 -10.76 -10.49 -11.78
CA THR A 94 -11.54 -9.25 -11.82
C THR A 94 -12.01 -8.93 -10.41
N LEU A 95 -11.83 -7.69 -9.98
CA LEU A 95 -12.23 -7.22 -8.67
C LEU A 95 -13.46 -6.33 -8.79
N ILE A 96 -14.36 -6.44 -7.84
CA ILE A 96 -15.54 -5.58 -7.73
C ILE A 96 -15.33 -4.70 -6.51
N TYR A 97 -15.42 -3.38 -6.71
CA TYR A 97 -15.34 -2.39 -5.64
C TYR A 97 -16.60 -1.55 -5.60
N ASP A 98 -17.16 -1.41 -4.40
CA ASP A 98 -18.19 -0.43 -4.12
C ASP A 98 -17.51 0.80 -3.53
N LEU A 99 -17.56 1.92 -4.25
CA LEU A 99 -16.90 3.17 -3.92
C LEU A 99 -17.93 4.22 -3.50
N LYS A 100 -17.53 5.06 -2.55
CA LYS A 100 -18.24 6.27 -2.19
C LYS A 100 -17.25 7.38 -1.91
N VAL A 101 -17.37 8.50 -2.63
CA VAL A 101 -16.60 9.71 -2.37
C VAL A 101 -17.30 10.47 -1.25
N LEU A 102 -16.69 10.54 -0.08
CA LEU A 102 -17.29 11.19 1.09
C LEU A 102 -17.11 12.70 1.05
N ARG A 103 -15.92 13.16 0.72
CA ARG A 103 -15.55 14.57 0.62
C ARG A 103 -14.21 14.75 -0.07
N GLU A 104 -13.99 15.93 -0.56
CA GLU A 104 -12.68 16.41 -0.98
C GLU A 104 -11.98 17.07 0.20
N VAL A 105 -10.66 16.92 0.29
CA VAL A 105 -9.84 17.55 1.33
C VAL A 105 -9.04 18.65 0.68
N SER A 106 -9.35 19.89 1.03
CA SER A 106 -8.69 21.11 0.52
C SER A 106 -7.78 21.79 1.54
N ASP A 107 -7.90 21.47 2.81
CA ASP A 107 -7.03 22.01 3.87
C ASP A 107 -5.64 21.38 3.81
N ALA A 108 -4.60 22.18 3.65
CA ALA A 108 -3.21 21.71 3.48
C ALA A 108 -2.70 20.88 4.68
N LYS A 109 -3.12 21.22 5.90
CA LYS A 109 -2.75 20.49 7.11
C LYS A 109 -3.41 19.11 7.12
N GLU A 110 -4.68 19.03 6.72
CA GLU A 110 -5.40 17.76 6.63
C GLU A 110 -4.84 16.89 5.49
N GLN A 111 -4.49 17.50 4.34
CA GLN A 111 -3.83 16.81 3.24
C GLN A 111 -2.49 16.22 3.67
N LEU A 112 -1.64 17.01 4.36
CA LEU A 112 -0.36 16.53 4.88
C LEU A 112 -0.53 15.41 5.91
N SER A 113 -1.51 15.54 6.81
CA SER A 113 -1.86 14.45 7.76
C SER A 113 -2.23 13.17 7.03
N GLY A 114 -2.97 13.26 5.93
CA GLY A 114 -3.33 12.10 5.13
C GLY A 114 -2.17 11.46 4.38
N LEU A 115 -1.20 12.23 3.90
CA LEU A 115 0.03 11.67 3.32
C LEU A 115 0.84 10.93 4.39
N ILE A 116 0.92 11.47 5.60
CA ILE A 116 1.57 10.79 6.74
C ILE A 116 0.87 9.46 7.03
N ASP A 117 -0.44 9.45 7.16
CA ASP A 117 -1.21 8.22 7.41
C ASP A 117 -1.06 7.19 6.28
N LEU A 118 -0.90 7.65 5.04
CA LEU A 118 -0.75 6.78 3.88
C LEU A 118 0.60 6.05 3.87
N HIS A 119 1.70 6.79 4.10
CA HIS A 119 3.06 6.26 4.00
C HIS A 119 3.56 5.60 5.28
N PHE A 120 3.08 6.07 6.44
CA PHE A 120 3.63 5.70 7.75
C PHE A 120 2.63 5.00 8.67
N ARG A 121 1.72 4.18 8.12
CA ARG A 121 0.68 3.44 8.87
C ARG A 121 1.18 2.62 10.05
N THR A 122 2.44 2.18 10.03
CA THR A 122 3.05 1.38 11.09
C THR A 122 3.57 2.21 12.25
N PHE A 123 3.69 3.52 12.09
CA PHE A 123 4.11 4.44 13.15
C PHE A 123 2.87 5.01 13.85
N GLU A 124 2.82 4.87 15.16
CA GLU A 124 1.78 5.54 15.96
C GLU A 124 2.14 7.01 16.14
N PHE A 125 1.63 7.88 15.28
CA PHE A 125 1.77 9.35 15.41
C PHE A 125 0.84 9.96 16.47
N LYS A 126 0.51 9.22 17.52
CA LYS A 126 -0.50 9.59 18.54
C LYS A 126 -0.30 10.96 19.22
N ASN A 127 0.91 11.50 19.17
CA ASN A 127 1.22 12.80 19.76
C ASN A 127 1.96 13.72 18.78
N SER A 128 1.86 13.46 17.49
CA SER A 128 2.46 14.35 16.49
C SER A 128 1.63 15.63 16.38
N ASN A 129 2.31 16.75 16.24
CA ASN A 129 1.69 18.03 15.95
C ASN A 129 2.16 18.53 14.59
N ILE A 130 1.21 18.96 13.76
CA ILE A 130 1.46 19.58 12.46
C ILE A 130 1.07 21.05 12.57
N GLU A 131 2.01 21.92 12.27
CA GLU A 131 1.79 23.36 12.16
C GLU A 131 2.22 23.81 10.78
N ILE A 132 1.44 24.67 10.13
CA ILE A 132 1.77 25.26 8.84
C ILE A 132 1.63 26.78 9.01
N ASP A 133 2.68 27.52 8.68
CA ASP A 133 2.66 28.98 8.75
C ASP A 133 2.05 29.61 7.48
N GLU A 134 1.82 30.90 7.50
CA GLU A 134 1.25 31.66 6.37
C GLU A 134 2.17 31.65 5.13
N GLU A 135 3.45 31.32 5.28
CA GLU A 135 4.41 31.22 4.19
C GLU A 135 4.43 29.84 3.54
N GLY A 136 3.73 28.84 4.12
CA GLY A 136 3.66 27.46 3.65
C GLY A 136 4.78 26.57 4.20
N ASN A 137 5.44 26.94 5.30
CA ASN A 137 6.41 26.08 5.95
C ASN A 137 5.68 25.18 6.96
N ALA A 138 5.75 23.88 6.76
CA ALA A 138 5.16 22.89 7.63
C ALA A 138 6.18 22.40 8.67
N LYS A 139 5.76 22.34 9.93
CA LYS A 139 6.52 21.74 11.03
C LYS A 139 5.79 20.53 11.55
N LEU A 140 6.44 19.39 11.49
CA LEU A 140 5.96 18.12 12.01
C LEU A 140 6.81 17.73 13.22
N ASN A 141 6.23 17.75 14.40
CA ASN A 141 6.88 17.26 15.62
C ASN A 141 6.38 15.84 15.93
N ILE A 142 7.32 14.89 16.08
CA ILE A 142 7.02 13.46 16.34
C ILE A 142 7.84 13.01 17.56
N PRO A 143 7.33 13.16 18.77
CA PRO A 143 8.08 12.83 19.99
C PRO A 143 8.57 11.39 20.03
N GLY A 144 9.84 11.19 20.37
CA GLY A 144 10.41 9.87 20.62
C GLY A 144 10.94 9.14 19.38
N ILE A 145 10.99 9.78 18.22
CA ILE A 145 11.58 9.22 17.00
C ILE A 145 13.05 9.62 16.87
N LYS A 146 13.89 8.71 16.36
CA LYS A 146 15.30 8.98 16.08
C LYS A 146 15.46 9.94 14.90
N LYS A 147 16.53 10.74 14.93
CA LYS A 147 16.83 11.74 13.91
C LYS A 147 16.90 11.15 12.48
N GLU A 148 17.52 9.99 12.33
CA GLU A 148 17.64 9.32 11.02
C GLU A 148 16.28 8.96 10.43
N VAL A 149 15.28 8.66 11.28
CA VAL A 149 13.90 8.39 10.86
C VAL A 149 13.20 9.69 10.52
N CYS A 150 13.42 10.78 11.26
CA CYS A 150 12.89 12.10 10.92
C CYS A 150 13.38 12.56 9.54
N ASP A 151 14.66 12.37 9.23
CA ASP A 151 15.26 12.73 7.94
C ASP A 151 14.64 11.91 6.80
N ALA A 152 14.38 10.62 7.00
CA ALA A 152 13.70 9.77 6.01
C ALA A 152 12.23 10.17 5.81
N ILE A 153 11.49 10.46 6.88
CA ILE A 153 10.11 10.96 6.82
C ILE A 153 10.06 12.28 6.05
N LYS A 154 10.95 13.20 6.39
CA LYS A 154 11.06 14.51 5.73
C LYS A 154 11.23 14.36 4.23
N ALA A 155 12.19 13.55 3.78
CA ALA A 155 12.48 13.35 2.36
C ALA A 155 11.26 12.86 1.57
N ILE A 156 10.52 11.88 2.11
CA ILE A 156 9.31 11.33 1.48
C ILE A 156 8.21 12.40 1.44
N LEU A 157 7.98 13.10 2.55
CA LEU A 157 6.92 14.10 2.63
C LEU A 157 7.20 15.33 1.77
N GLU A 158 8.45 15.78 1.66
CA GLU A 158 8.84 16.89 0.77
C GLU A 158 8.60 16.55 -0.71
N GLU A 159 8.93 15.31 -1.11
CA GLU A 159 8.66 14.83 -2.47
C GLU A 159 7.16 14.77 -2.77
N GLU A 160 6.37 14.17 -1.89
CA GLU A 160 4.95 13.97 -2.09
C GLU A 160 4.16 15.28 -1.96
N ALA A 161 4.44 16.08 -0.92
CA ALA A 161 3.76 17.36 -0.72
C ALA A 161 4.09 18.34 -1.86
N GLY A 162 5.33 18.36 -2.33
CA GLY A 162 5.71 19.20 -3.47
C GLY A 162 4.96 18.86 -4.77
N LYS A 163 4.47 17.63 -4.91
CA LYS A 163 3.65 17.20 -6.06
C LYS A 163 2.17 17.50 -5.89
N TYR A 164 1.63 17.32 -4.67
CA TYR A 164 0.19 17.23 -4.45
C TYR A 164 -0.39 18.31 -3.55
N ILE A 165 0.46 19.07 -2.82
CA ILE A 165 0.03 20.13 -1.90
C ILE A 165 0.82 21.42 -2.21
N PRO A 166 0.44 22.19 -3.23
CA PRO A 166 1.21 23.35 -3.71
C PRO A 166 1.35 24.48 -2.67
N GLU A 167 0.51 24.50 -1.64
CA GLU A 167 0.60 25.43 -0.52
C GLU A 167 1.81 25.16 0.39
N ILE A 168 2.34 23.94 0.41
CA ILE A 168 3.49 23.56 1.24
C ILE A 168 4.78 23.78 0.46
N LYS A 169 5.65 24.66 0.99
CA LYS A 169 6.95 24.99 0.39
C LYS A 169 8.13 24.29 1.01
N SER A 170 8.04 23.99 2.30
CA SER A 170 9.07 23.27 3.03
C SER A 170 8.47 22.44 4.17
N ILE A 171 9.16 21.37 4.55
CA ILE A 171 8.76 20.53 5.67
C ILE A 171 9.94 20.36 6.62
N GLU A 172 9.74 20.67 7.89
CA GLU A 172 10.67 20.41 8.96
C GLU A 172 10.11 19.28 9.85
N VAL A 173 10.89 18.22 10.09
CA VAL A 173 10.50 17.10 10.95
C VAL A 173 11.42 17.10 12.16
N SER A 174 10.85 17.11 13.35
CA SER A 174 11.57 17.11 14.64
C SER A 174 11.02 16.06 15.59
N SER A 175 11.83 15.67 16.56
CA SER A 175 11.50 14.70 17.63
C SER A 175 11.34 15.40 18.97
#